data_4c499cce7df7eaf8c9944301e1290c31
#
_entry.id   4c499cce7df7eaf8c9944301e1290c31
#
_cell.length_a   1.000
_cell.length_b   1.000
_cell.length_c   1.000
_cell.angle_alpha   90.00
_cell.angle_beta   90.00
_cell.angle_gamma   90.00
#
_symmetry.space_group_name_H-M   'P 1'
#
loop_
_entity.id
_entity.type
_entity.pdbx_description
1 polymer ?
#
loop_
_entity_poly.entity_id
_entity_poly.type
_entity_poly.pdbx_seq_one_letter_code
_entity_poly.pdbx_strand_id
1 'polypeptide(L)'
;MKISILTGIWNICMAGEELVTNYGKLDILWFDFSYDNMCEDTWKAEELIRMVRKHQPDVIIDNRLEGSGEKNGSIVTDHPNIYSGDFASPEMIIPPGGMKDLNGKPIPWELCATMNNHWGYCYYDHTYKHHRPLSANWLNVSAKAETLS
;
A
#
# COMPACT_ATOMS: atom_id res chain seq x y z
N MET A 1 -12.16 27.84 -5.48
CA MET A 1 -12.21 26.37 -5.30
C MET A 1 -10.83 25.72 -5.05
N LYS A 2 -9.75 26.50 -4.87
CA LYS A 2 -8.40 26.00 -4.51
C LYS A 2 -8.18 25.78 -3.00
N ILE A 3 -9.06 26.30 -2.15
CA ILE A 3 -8.89 26.26 -0.68
C ILE A 3 -9.21 24.88 -0.08
N SER A 4 -10.10 24.10 -0.70
CA SER A 4 -10.52 22.80 -0.14
C SER A 4 -9.47 21.69 -0.31
N ILE A 5 -8.67 21.71 -1.36
CA ILE A 5 -7.62 20.71 -1.60
C ILE A 5 -6.45 20.94 -0.64
N LEU A 6 -6.02 22.19 -0.47
CA LEU A 6 -4.96 22.53 0.48
C LEU A 6 -5.36 22.21 1.93
N THR A 7 -6.62 22.46 2.30
CA THR A 7 -7.12 22.10 3.64
C THR A 7 -7.16 20.59 3.84
N GLY A 8 -7.50 19.82 2.81
CA GLY A 8 -7.47 18.35 2.84
C GLY A 8 -6.06 17.80 3.07
N ILE A 9 -5.07 18.28 2.34
CA ILE A 9 -3.67 17.84 2.45
C ILE A 9 -3.08 18.21 3.83
N TRP A 10 -3.34 19.40 4.33
CA TRP A 10 -2.95 19.79 5.69
C TRP A 10 -3.55 18.88 6.75
N ASN A 11 -4.82 18.52 6.62
CA ASN A 11 -5.48 17.61 7.53
C ASN A 11 -4.87 16.20 7.48
N ILE A 12 -4.46 15.72 6.30
CA ILE A 12 -3.80 14.42 6.14
C ILE A 12 -2.41 14.43 6.79
N CYS A 13 -1.62 15.47 6.59
CA CYS A 13 -0.32 15.60 7.24
C CYS A 13 -0.45 15.71 8.76
N MET A 14 -1.41 16.46 9.28
CA MET A 14 -1.64 16.57 10.73
C MET A 14 -2.17 15.26 11.33
N ALA A 15 -3.12 14.59 10.67
CA ALA A 15 -3.59 13.29 11.12
C ALA A 15 -2.48 12.23 11.04
N GLY A 16 -1.64 12.29 10.01
CA GLY A 16 -0.46 11.44 9.89
C GLY A 16 0.55 11.66 11.01
N GLU A 17 0.83 12.91 11.36
CA GLU A 17 1.73 13.24 12.48
C GLU A 17 1.17 12.75 13.81
N GLU A 18 -0.12 12.94 14.06
CA GLU A 18 -0.78 12.40 15.25
C GLU A 18 -0.63 10.88 15.34
N LEU A 19 -0.85 10.15 14.25
CA LEU A 19 -0.73 8.69 14.22
C LEU A 19 0.69 8.22 14.53
N VAL A 20 1.71 8.88 14.00
CA VAL A 20 3.10 8.43 14.17
C VAL A 20 3.74 8.92 15.46
N THR A 21 3.10 9.84 16.20
CA THR A 21 3.65 10.38 17.46
C THR A 21 2.92 9.92 18.71
N ASN A 22 1.61 9.67 18.65
CA ASN A 22 0.80 9.53 19.87
C ASN A 22 0.49 8.07 20.25
N TYR A 23 0.75 7.10 19.39
CA TYR A 23 0.33 5.70 19.59
C TYR A 23 1.50 4.72 19.74
N GLY A 24 2.72 5.22 19.93
CA GLY A 24 3.91 4.42 20.14
C GLY A 24 4.55 3.94 18.83
N LYS A 25 5.37 2.86 18.91
CA LYS A 25 6.06 2.31 17.76
C LYS A 25 5.08 1.66 16.79
N LEU A 26 5.22 2.01 15.52
CA LEU A 26 4.51 1.35 14.41
C LEU A 26 5.48 0.42 13.68
N ASP A 27 5.01 -0.78 13.34
CA ASP A 27 5.79 -1.72 12.55
C ASP A 27 5.49 -1.56 11.05
N ILE A 28 4.22 -1.34 10.69
CA ILE A 28 3.79 -1.13 9.30
C ILE A 28 2.85 0.08 9.25
N LEU A 29 3.02 0.91 8.23
CA LEU A 29 2.11 2.00 7.89
C LEU A 29 1.66 1.83 6.44
N TRP A 30 0.35 1.79 6.25
CA TRP A 30 -0.28 1.54 4.97
C TRP A 30 -1.04 2.77 4.49
N PHE A 31 -0.70 3.26 3.31
CA PHE A 31 -1.37 4.38 2.64
C PHE A 31 -2.34 3.86 1.58
N ASP A 32 -3.40 4.60 1.32
CA ASP A 32 -4.38 4.27 0.31
C ASP A 32 -4.86 5.53 -0.43
N PHE A 33 -5.62 5.35 -1.50
CA PHE A 33 -6.22 6.41 -2.31
C PHE A 33 -5.26 7.22 -3.19
N SER A 34 -4.22 6.62 -3.72
CA SER A 34 -3.43 7.25 -4.79
C SER A 34 -3.92 6.78 -6.15
N TYR A 35 -4.74 7.57 -6.81
CA TYR A 35 -5.26 7.30 -8.14
C TYR A 35 -5.50 8.58 -8.94
N ASP A 36 -5.57 8.48 -10.27
CA ASP A 36 -5.67 9.61 -11.20
C ASP A 36 -4.55 10.64 -10.95
N ASN A 37 -4.92 11.88 -10.72
CA ASN A 37 -4.02 12.99 -10.38
C ASN A 37 -3.87 13.20 -8.86
N MET A 38 -4.30 12.24 -8.04
CA MET A 38 -4.18 12.24 -6.58
C MET A 38 -3.04 11.33 -6.15
N CYS A 39 -1.81 11.63 -6.55
CA CYS A 39 -0.60 10.86 -6.24
C CYS A 39 0.62 11.76 -6.11
N GLU A 40 1.71 11.23 -5.61
CA GLU A 40 3.03 11.86 -5.55
C GLU A 40 3.00 13.30 -5.00
N ASP A 41 3.46 14.26 -5.80
CA ASP A 41 3.54 15.67 -5.41
C ASP A 41 2.19 16.31 -5.10
N THR A 42 1.10 15.82 -5.71
CA THR A 42 -0.26 16.31 -5.43
C THR A 42 -0.65 16.02 -3.97
N TRP A 43 -0.21 14.90 -3.43
CA TRP A 43 -0.35 14.53 -2.02
C TRP A 43 0.73 15.11 -1.11
N LYS A 44 1.74 15.80 -1.65
CA LYS A 44 2.96 16.12 -0.91
C LYS A 44 3.59 14.88 -0.27
N ALA A 45 3.61 13.79 -1.02
CA ALA A 45 4.05 12.48 -0.56
C ALA A 45 5.46 12.53 0.03
N GLU A 46 6.37 13.31 -0.55
CA GLU A 46 7.71 13.48 -0.02
C GLU A 46 7.73 14.11 1.38
N GLU A 47 6.96 15.20 1.59
CA GLU A 47 6.86 15.86 2.90
C GLU A 47 6.27 14.90 3.95
N LEU A 48 5.21 14.17 3.55
CA LEU A 48 4.53 13.19 4.39
C LEU A 48 5.49 12.07 4.83
N ILE A 49 6.21 11.46 3.90
CA ILE A 49 7.14 10.37 4.22
C ILE A 49 8.33 10.87 5.04
N ARG A 50 8.86 12.06 4.76
CA ARG A 50 9.93 12.64 5.58
C ARG A 50 9.47 12.85 7.02
N MET A 51 8.25 13.31 7.24
CA MET A 51 7.64 13.46 8.56
C MET A 51 7.50 12.09 9.23
N VAL A 52 6.95 11.10 8.54
CA VAL A 52 6.79 9.73 9.06
C VAL A 52 8.15 9.14 9.46
N ARG A 53 9.13 9.15 8.58
CA ARG A 53 10.47 8.59 8.85
C ARG A 53 11.22 9.33 9.97
N LYS A 54 10.93 10.60 10.19
CA LYS A 54 11.48 11.36 11.31
C LYS A 54 11.01 10.82 12.66
N HIS A 55 9.75 10.45 12.77
CA HIS A 55 9.13 9.96 14.01
C HIS A 55 9.19 8.43 14.16
N GLN A 56 9.15 7.71 13.05
CA GLN A 56 9.14 6.25 12.95
C GLN A 56 10.17 5.79 11.90
N PRO A 57 11.48 5.83 12.20
CA PRO A 57 12.53 5.56 11.20
C PRO A 57 12.49 4.13 10.65
N ASP A 58 12.03 3.17 11.45
CA ASP A 58 12.03 1.74 11.13
C ASP A 58 10.66 1.24 10.61
N VAL A 59 9.65 2.11 10.48
CA VAL A 59 8.33 1.69 10.01
C VAL A 59 8.40 1.22 8.56
N ILE A 60 7.77 0.09 8.26
CA ILE A 60 7.66 -0.43 6.90
C ILE A 60 6.46 0.23 6.22
N ILE A 61 6.64 0.75 5.01
CA ILE A 61 5.63 1.53 4.28
C ILE A 61 5.34 0.86 2.94
N ASP A 62 4.06 0.79 2.57
CA ASP A 62 3.62 0.31 1.26
C ASP A 62 3.97 1.28 0.12
N ASN A 63 3.77 0.84 -1.13
CA ASN A 63 4.10 1.63 -2.32
C ASN A 63 2.93 2.49 -2.86
N ARG A 64 1.85 2.65 -2.11
CA ARG A 64 0.63 3.26 -2.64
C ARG A 64 0.62 4.78 -2.70
N LEU A 65 1.63 5.46 -2.18
CA LEU A 65 1.81 6.91 -2.36
C LEU A 65 2.41 7.27 -3.73
N GLU A 66 3.07 6.33 -4.39
CA GLU A 66 3.50 6.47 -5.76
C GLU A 66 2.31 6.33 -6.72
N GLY A 67 2.40 6.87 -7.94
CA GLY A 67 1.36 6.80 -8.96
C GLY A 67 0.97 5.41 -9.46
N SER A 68 1.41 4.38 -8.77
CA SER A 68 1.12 2.97 -9.03
C SER A 68 -0.30 2.55 -8.65
N GLY A 69 -1.08 3.43 -7.99
CA GLY A 69 -2.43 3.14 -7.54
C GLY A 69 -3.39 2.72 -8.66
N GLU A 70 -3.20 3.23 -9.87
CA GLU A 70 -3.99 2.85 -11.04
C GLU A 70 -3.90 1.35 -11.39
N LYS A 71 -2.84 0.68 -10.96
CA LYS A 71 -2.63 -0.76 -11.15
C LYS A 71 -2.60 -1.51 -9.82
N ASN A 72 -3.41 -1.05 -8.89
CA ASN A 72 -3.67 -1.71 -7.62
C ASN A 72 -2.39 -2.05 -6.83
N GLY A 73 -1.47 -1.09 -6.73
CA GLY A 73 -0.25 -1.28 -5.97
C GLY A 73 0.73 -2.30 -6.57
N SER A 74 0.51 -2.74 -7.80
CA SER A 74 1.35 -3.75 -8.46
C SER A 74 2.47 -3.17 -9.31
N ILE A 75 2.45 -1.86 -9.59
CA ILE A 75 3.53 -1.20 -10.33
C ILE A 75 4.72 -0.98 -9.41
N VAL A 76 5.89 -1.23 -9.97
CA VAL A 76 7.17 -0.97 -9.35
C VAL A 76 7.94 -0.03 -10.27
N THR A 77 8.48 1.04 -9.71
CA THR A 77 9.25 2.02 -10.48
C THR A 77 10.71 1.56 -10.66
N ASP A 78 11.32 1.95 -11.78
CA ASP A 78 12.76 1.83 -12.01
C ASP A 78 13.54 3.05 -11.48
N HIS A 79 12.81 4.09 -11.05
CA HIS A 79 13.36 5.30 -10.44
C HIS A 79 12.74 5.52 -9.05
N PRO A 80 13.12 4.73 -8.05
CA PRO A 80 12.50 4.81 -6.73
C PRO A 80 12.76 6.18 -6.09
N ASN A 81 11.67 6.75 -5.59
CA ASN A 81 11.66 7.96 -4.79
C ASN A 81 11.50 7.60 -3.30
N ILE A 82 11.58 8.60 -2.44
CA ILE A 82 11.37 8.42 -1.01
C ILE A 82 9.99 7.85 -0.67
N TYR A 83 8.98 8.09 -1.52
CA TYR A 83 7.60 7.63 -1.34
C TYR A 83 7.25 6.37 -2.15
N SER A 84 8.24 5.71 -2.76
CA SER A 84 8.00 4.46 -3.50
C SER A 84 7.73 3.25 -2.58
N GLY A 85 7.89 3.43 -1.27
CA GLY A 85 7.61 2.40 -0.28
C GLY A 85 8.70 1.35 -0.13
N ASP A 86 8.51 0.47 0.84
CA ASP A 86 9.44 -0.62 1.17
C ASP A 86 8.95 -1.97 0.62
N PHE A 87 7.66 -2.09 0.30
CA PHE A 87 7.04 -3.29 -0.27
C PHE A 87 5.91 -2.95 -1.24
N ALA A 88 5.63 -3.85 -2.17
CA ALA A 88 4.51 -3.74 -3.09
C ALA A 88 3.23 -4.34 -2.50
N SER A 89 2.09 -3.73 -2.79
CA SER A 89 0.78 -4.16 -2.30
C SER A 89 -0.20 -4.38 -3.46
N PRO A 90 -0.02 -5.46 -4.27
CA PRO A 90 -0.95 -5.78 -5.34
C PRO A 90 -2.33 -6.14 -4.79
N GLU A 91 -3.36 -5.65 -5.47
CA GLU A 91 -4.74 -5.81 -5.07
C GLU A 91 -5.42 -6.89 -5.90
N MET A 92 -5.96 -7.91 -5.23
CA MET A 92 -6.70 -9.03 -5.85
C MET A 92 -5.89 -9.87 -6.85
N ILE A 93 -4.61 -9.63 -7.01
CA ILE A 93 -3.74 -10.29 -7.99
C ILE A 93 -2.59 -10.98 -7.26
N ILE A 94 -2.36 -12.26 -7.58
CA ILE A 94 -1.20 -13.01 -7.13
C ILE A 94 -0.23 -13.12 -8.30
N PRO A 95 0.86 -12.33 -8.32
CA PRO A 95 1.79 -12.36 -9.44
C PRO A 95 2.46 -13.74 -9.57
N PRO A 96 2.53 -14.33 -10.76
CA PRO A 96 3.29 -15.55 -10.98
C PRO A 96 4.78 -15.34 -10.64
N GLY A 97 5.29 -16.08 -9.66
CA GLY A 97 6.69 -15.92 -9.20
C GLY A 97 6.94 -14.74 -8.26
N GLY A 98 5.90 -14.20 -7.61
CA GLY A 98 6.00 -13.04 -6.70
C GLY A 98 6.18 -11.71 -7.43
N MET A 99 6.35 -10.63 -6.64
CA MET A 99 6.65 -9.31 -7.19
C MET A 99 8.14 -9.17 -7.50
N LYS A 100 8.43 -8.46 -8.59
CA LYS A 100 9.80 -8.18 -9.03
C LYS A 100 9.88 -6.72 -9.48
N ASP A 101 11.06 -6.13 -9.31
CA ASP A 101 11.36 -4.84 -9.92
C ASP A 101 11.50 -4.97 -11.45
N LEU A 102 11.71 -3.84 -12.13
CA LEU A 102 11.85 -3.80 -13.59
C LEU A 102 13.10 -4.54 -14.11
N ASN A 103 14.06 -4.82 -13.23
CA ASN A 103 15.27 -5.60 -13.54
C ASN A 103 15.07 -7.11 -13.26
N GLY A 104 13.87 -7.51 -12.83
CA GLY A 104 13.53 -8.88 -12.49
C GLY A 104 13.99 -9.34 -11.11
N LYS A 105 14.49 -8.45 -10.26
CA LYS A 105 14.88 -8.75 -8.88
C LYS A 105 13.64 -8.87 -8.00
N PRO A 106 13.52 -9.93 -7.18
CA PRO A 106 12.42 -10.06 -6.23
C PRO A 106 12.36 -8.88 -5.24
N ILE A 107 11.17 -8.42 -4.95
CA ILE A 107 10.89 -7.38 -3.95
C ILE A 107 9.89 -7.89 -2.93
N PRO A 108 9.92 -7.39 -1.68
CA PRO A 108 8.90 -7.69 -0.69
C PRO A 108 7.52 -7.28 -1.18
N TRP A 109 6.51 -8.06 -0.84
CA TRP A 109 5.13 -7.76 -1.23
C TRP A 109 4.11 -8.41 -0.30
N GLU A 110 2.91 -7.88 -0.30
CA GLU A 110 1.74 -8.47 0.34
C GLU A 110 0.60 -8.65 -0.67
N LEU A 111 -0.36 -9.49 -0.36
CA LEU A 111 -1.62 -9.59 -1.09
C LEU A 111 -2.72 -8.87 -0.34
N CYS A 112 -3.27 -7.81 -0.93
CA CYS A 112 -4.49 -7.16 -0.48
C CYS A 112 -5.70 -7.77 -1.21
N ALA A 113 -6.61 -8.45 -0.50
CA ALA A 113 -7.73 -9.15 -1.14
C ALA A 113 -8.96 -9.22 -0.24
N THR A 114 -10.14 -9.16 -0.87
CA THR A 114 -11.42 -9.30 -0.20
C THR A 114 -11.81 -10.76 0.01
N MET A 115 -12.60 -11.05 1.04
CA MET A 115 -13.21 -12.37 1.25
C MET A 115 -14.56 -12.53 0.52
N ASN A 116 -15.20 -11.41 0.17
CA ASN A 116 -16.44 -11.34 -0.61
C ASN A 116 -16.28 -10.32 -1.75
N ASN A 117 -17.34 -9.70 -2.22
CA ASN A 117 -17.29 -8.72 -3.32
C ASN A 117 -17.05 -7.28 -2.83
N HIS A 118 -16.91 -7.07 -1.52
CA HIS A 118 -16.75 -5.75 -0.91
C HIS A 118 -15.52 -5.69 -0.01
N TRP A 119 -14.86 -4.53 0.02
CA TRP A 119 -13.75 -4.27 0.93
C TRP A 119 -14.23 -4.10 2.38
N GLY A 120 -15.33 -3.39 2.57
CA GLY A 120 -15.96 -3.20 3.87
C GLY A 120 -17.10 -4.17 4.12
N TYR A 121 -17.66 -4.11 5.31
CA TYR A 121 -18.85 -4.85 5.66
C TYR A 121 -20.06 -4.38 4.82
N CYS A 122 -20.70 -5.32 4.14
CA CYS A 122 -21.94 -5.10 3.40
C CYS A 122 -23.02 -6.05 3.90
N TYR A 123 -24.05 -5.52 4.54
CA TYR A 123 -25.14 -6.33 5.12
C TYR A 123 -25.87 -7.21 4.10
N TYR A 124 -25.92 -6.75 2.84
CA TYR A 124 -26.64 -7.47 1.76
C TYR A 124 -25.76 -8.44 0.97
N ASP A 125 -24.44 -8.43 1.19
CA ASP A 125 -23.53 -9.35 0.49
C ASP A 125 -23.18 -10.55 1.38
N HIS A 126 -23.81 -11.66 1.05
CA HIS A 126 -23.54 -12.95 1.67
C HIS A 126 -22.72 -13.88 0.76
N THR A 127 -22.19 -13.35 -0.36
CA THR A 127 -21.46 -14.11 -1.38
C THR A 127 -19.98 -14.16 -1.04
N TYR A 128 -19.61 -15.04 -0.11
CA TYR A 128 -18.22 -15.25 0.25
C TYR A 128 -17.51 -16.16 -0.76
N LYS A 129 -16.25 -15.84 -1.02
CA LYS A 129 -15.38 -16.69 -1.83
C LYS A 129 -15.23 -18.05 -1.14
N HIS A 130 -15.27 -19.11 -1.93
CA HIS A 130 -15.14 -20.47 -1.39
C HIS A 130 -13.77 -20.64 -0.71
N HIS A 131 -13.74 -21.41 0.40
CA HIS A 131 -12.50 -21.62 1.16
C HIS A 131 -11.33 -22.18 0.34
N ARG A 132 -11.58 -23.08 -0.62
CA ARG A 132 -10.53 -23.67 -1.45
C ARG A 132 -9.71 -22.66 -2.26
N PRO A 133 -10.32 -21.72 -3.03
CA PRO A 133 -9.58 -20.63 -3.67
C PRO A 133 -8.83 -19.75 -2.67
N LEU A 134 -9.42 -19.44 -1.53
CA LEU A 134 -8.76 -18.62 -0.49
C LEU A 134 -7.55 -19.34 0.09
N SER A 135 -7.67 -20.61 0.45
CA SER A 135 -6.56 -21.42 0.96
C SER A 135 -5.44 -21.58 -0.07
N ALA A 136 -5.81 -21.84 -1.34
CA ALA A 136 -4.85 -21.92 -2.43
C ALA A 136 -4.10 -20.58 -2.64
N ASN A 137 -4.80 -19.46 -2.52
CA ASN A 137 -4.18 -18.14 -2.58
C ASN A 137 -3.17 -17.94 -1.45
N TRP A 138 -3.53 -18.26 -0.22
CA TRP A 138 -2.62 -18.15 0.92
C TRP A 138 -1.39 -19.03 0.79
N LEU A 139 -1.57 -20.28 0.38
CA LEU A 139 -0.45 -21.20 0.12
C LEU A 139 0.47 -20.69 -1.01
N ASN A 140 -0.13 -20.14 -2.08
CA ASN A 140 0.64 -19.56 -3.17
C ASN A 140 1.44 -18.33 -2.74
N VAL A 141 0.87 -17.46 -1.91
CA VAL A 141 1.57 -16.29 -1.37
C VAL A 141 2.72 -16.73 -0.48
N SER A 142 2.48 -17.66 0.46
CA SER A 142 3.51 -18.18 1.37
C SER A 142 4.65 -18.85 0.61
N ALA A 143 4.35 -19.74 -0.33
CA ALA A 143 5.37 -20.43 -1.12
C ALA A 143 6.21 -19.46 -1.97
N LYS A 144 5.62 -18.34 -2.41
CA LYS A 144 6.36 -17.32 -3.18
C LYS A 144 7.18 -16.38 -2.29
N ALA A 145 6.79 -16.21 -1.03
CA ALA A 145 7.55 -15.43 -0.06
C ALA A 145 8.83 -16.18 0.38
N GLU A 146 8.77 -17.51 0.52
CA GLU A 146 9.93 -18.34 0.87
C GLU A 146 11.06 -18.30 -0.18
N THR A 147 10.77 -17.95 -1.42
CA THR A 147 11.79 -17.80 -2.47
C THR A 147 12.60 -16.51 -2.37
N LEU A 148 12.31 -15.65 -1.39
CA LEU A 148 12.98 -14.37 -1.15
C LEU A 148 14.03 -14.44 -0.02
N SER A 149 14.17 -15.60 0.65
CA SER A 149 15.12 -15.80 1.77
C SER A 149 16.49 -16.34 1.33
#